data_977a75b74b411478125b3564b895f753
#
_entry.id   977a75b74b411478125b3564b895f753
#
_cell.length_a   1.000
_cell.length_b   1.000
_cell.length_c   1.000
_cell.angle_alpha   90.00
_cell.angle_beta   90.00
_cell.angle_gamma   90.00
#
_symmetry.space_group_name_H-M   'P 1'
#
loop_
_entity.id
_entity.type
_entity.pdbx_description
1 polymer ?
#
loop_
_entity_poly.entity_id
_entity_poly.type
_entity_poly.pdbx_seq_one_letter_code
_entity_poly.pdbx_strand_id
1 'polypeptide(L)'
;MPDLSFIHLSAFYELTALVVLAAALGFVGVLLRQPMIVSFIAVGVIAGPSALNIVQSHAHIELLAELGIAVLLFLVGLKLDLKLIRTLGPVALATGLGQVAFTSAIGFVLGKMLGLDTVTAVYVAVALTFSSTIIIVKLLSDKREVDSLHGRIAVGFLIVQDLVVVLAMMVLSAMGIGTQSGGTQSALAQVGSVLLYGLIMLAFVLVFIRYLATPLVSRIARSQELLITFAIGWATLLAAIGSQLGFSKELGGLLAGISLASTPFREAIVARLASLRDFLLLFFFIALGTQLDLSLLGSQVFPALILSLFVLIGNPIIVMVIMGLMGYRKRTGFLAGLTVAQISEFSLIFMAMGLTIGHVTADSLGLVTLVGLITIAMSVYMITYSHGLYNKLERWLSVFERDKPFREAALENQP
;
A
#
# COMPACT_ATOMS: atom_id res chain seq x y z
N MET A 1 -36.88 -1.36 -11.24
CA MET A 1 -35.64 -1.99 -10.75
C MET A 1 -36.00 -3.40 -10.30
N PRO A 2 -35.16 -4.42 -10.52
CA PRO A 2 -35.43 -5.74 -9.96
C PRO A 2 -35.55 -5.63 -8.45
N ASP A 3 -36.49 -6.36 -7.87
CA ASP A 3 -36.68 -6.39 -6.42
C ASP A 3 -35.51 -7.18 -5.79
N LEU A 4 -34.55 -6.45 -5.21
CA LEU A 4 -33.35 -7.00 -4.58
C LEU A 4 -33.52 -7.16 -3.06
N SER A 5 -34.75 -7.00 -2.55
CA SER A 5 -35.06 -7.06 -1.12
C SER A 5 -34.62 -8.38 -0.44
N PHE A 6 -34.58 -9.48 -1.19
CA PHE A 6 -34.11 -10.77 -0.68
C PHE A 6 -32.63 -10.76 -0.27
N ILE A 7 -31.79 -9.89 -0.85
CA ILE A 7 -30.37 -9.78 -0.50
C ILE A 7 -30.21 -9.33 0.95
N HIS A 8 -31.13 -8.49 1.43
CA HIS A 8 -31.10 -7.97 2.80
C HIS A 8 -31.66 -8.92 3.86
N LEU A 9 -32.13 -10.10 3.47
CA LEU A 9 -32.67 -11.08 4.41
C LEU A 9 -31.59 -11.68 5.35
N SER A 10 -30.34 -11.74 4.89
CA SER A 10 -29.23 -12.16 5.75
C SER A 10 -27.88 -11.66 5.22
N ALA A 11 -26.91 -11.52 6.14
CA ALA A 11 -25.53 -11.18 5.79
C ALA A 11 -24.89 -12.17 4.77
N PHE A 12 -25.36 -13.42 4.75
CA PHE A 12 -24.87 -14.43 3.81
C PHE A 12 -25.27 -14.08 2.35
N TYR A 13 -26.50 -13.65 2.12
CA TYR A 13 -26.94 -13.25 0.78
C TYR A 13 -26.23 -11.98 0.30
N GLU A 14 -26.01 -11.03 1.20
CA GLU A 14 -25.26 -9.81 0.92
C GLU A 14 -23.79 -10.11 0.53
N LEU A 15 -23.09 -10.94 1.33
CA LEU A 15 -21.75 -11.40 1.01
C LEU A 15 -21.72 -12.16 -0.31
N THR A 16 -22.71 -13.03 -0.57
CA THR A 16 -22.81 -13.77 -1.83
C THR A 16 -22.94 -12.81 -3.02
N ALA A 17 -23.82 -11.81 -2.91
CA ALA A 17 -24.00 -10.82 -3.97
C ALA A 17 -22.69 -10.04 -4.23
N LEU A 18 -21.98 -9.63 -3.19
CA LEU A 18 -20.71 -8.91 -3.31
C LEU A 18 -19.63 -9.77 -3.97
N VAL A 19 -19.49 -11.04 -3.57
CA VAL A 19 -18.48 -11.94 -4.16
C VAL A 19 -18.80 -12.25 -5.62
N VAL A 20 -20.06 -12.47 -5.95
CA VAL A 20 -20.50 -12.69 -7.35
C VAL A 20 -20.24 -11.45 -8.20
N LEU A 21 -20.61 -10.27 -7.70
CA LEU A 21 -20.35 -9.01 -8.38
C LEU A 21 -18.85 -8.76 -8.57
N ALA A 22 -18.05 -9.07 -7.54
CA ALA A 22 -16.60 -8.97 -7.60
C ALA A 22 -15.98 -9.93 -8.64
N ALA A 23 -16.49 -11.16 -8.74
CA ALA A 23 -16.07 -12.10 -9.77
C ALA A 23 -16.43 -11.60 -11.17
N ALA A 24 -17.64 -11.06 -11.36
CA ALA A 24 -18.09 -10.54 -12.65
C ALA A 24 -17.27 -9.31 -13.08
N LEU A 25 -17.12 -8.31 -12.21
CA LEU A 25 -16.33 -7.11 -12.51
C LEU A 25 -14.83 -7.42 -12.58
N GLY A 26 -14.36 -8.37 -11.77
CA GLY A 26 -12.98 -8.88 -11.87
C GLY A 26 -12.69 -9.50 -13.22
N PHE A 27 -13.64 -10.28 -13.77
CA PHE A 27 -13.53 -10.84 -15.13
C PHE A 27 -13.44 -9.72 -16.18
N VAL A 28 -14.29 -8.70 -16.09
CA VAL A 28 -14.22 -7.52 -16.97
C VAL A 28 -12.86 -6.81 -16.80
N GLY A 29 -12.38 -6.66 -15.55
CA GLY A 29 -11.07 -6.08 -15.27
C GLY A 29 -9.94 -6.84 -15.95
N VAL A 30 -9.96 -8.17 -15.91
CA VAL A 30 -8.97 -9.01 -16.62
C VAL A 30 -9.01 -8.78 -18.13
N LEU A 31 -10.20 -8.71 -18.73
CA LEU A 31 -10.36 -8.40 -20.16
C LEU A 31 -9.79 -7.02 -20.53
N LEU A 32 -9.92 -6.05 -19.62
CA LEU A 32 -9.39 -4.71 -19.78
C LEU A 32 -7.91 -4.60 -19.33
N ARG A 33 -7.28 -5.69 -18.92
CA ARG A 33 -5.90 -5.75 -18.37
C ARG A 33 -5.73 -4.87 -17.13
N GLN A 34 -6.77 -4.73 -16.31
CA GLN A 34 -6.75 -3.96 -15.09
C GLN A 34 -6.43 -4.83 -13.87
N PRO A 35 -5.75 -4.28 -12.84
CA PRO A 35 -5.58 -4.95 -11.56
C PRO A 35 -6.92 -5.16 -10.84
N MET A 36 -7.02 -6.24 -10.07
CA MET A 36 -8.23 -6.57 -9.30
C MET A 36 -8.65 -5.47 -8.33
N ILE A 37 -7.73 -4.68 -7.81
CA ILE A 37 -8.00 -3.54 -6.92
C ILE A 37 -9.00 -2.57 -7.55
N VAL A 38 -8.81 -2.22 -8.82
CA VAL A 38 -9.70 -1.33 -9.57
C VAL A 38 -11.11 -1.92 -9.65
N SER A 39 -11.20 -3.21 -9.98
CA SER A 39 -12.49 -3.92 -10.05
C SER A 39 -13.19 -3.97 -8.70
N PHE A 40 -12.47 -4.22 -7.61
CA PHE A 40 -13.05 -4.34 -6.27
C PHE A 40 -13.52 -2.97 -5.71
N ILE A 41 -12.79 -1.90 -5.97
CA ILE A 41 -13.28 -0.55 -5.65
C ILE A 41 -14.54 -0.24 -6.46
N ALA A 42 -14.56 -0.58 -7.75
CA ALA A 42 -15.75 -0.41 -8.58
C ALA A 42 -16.94 -1.22 -8.08
N VAL A 43 -16.75 -2.44 -7.57
CA VAL A 43 -17.80 -3.21 -6.86
C VAL A 43 -18.34 -2.42 -5.69
N GLY A 44 -17.48 -1.84 -4.86
CA GLY A 44 -17.88 -1.02 -3.71
C GLY A 44 -18.72 0.19 -4.13
N VAL A 45 -18.34 0.89 -5.20
CA VAL A 45 -19.11 2.01 -5.74
C VAL A 45 -20.49 1.56 -6.21
N ILE A 46 -20.56 0.44 -6.96
CA ILE A 46 -21.82 -0.08 -7.50
C ILE A 46 -22.71 -0.65 -6.39
N ALA A 47 -22.13 -1.39 -5.44
CA ALA A 47 -22.87 -2.00 -4.34
C ALA A 47 -23.16 -1.04 -3.19
N GLY A 48 -22.53 0.13 -3.20
CA GLY A 48 -22.65 1.15 -2.17
C GLY A 48 -23.99 1.91 -2.19
N PRO A 49 -24.17 2.81 -1.21
CA PRO A 49 -25.41 3.56 -1.00
C PRO A 49 -25.73 4.50 -2.17
N SER A 50 -24.72 4.91 -2.92
CA SER A 50 -24.88 5.84 -4.05
C SER A 50 -25.43 5.18 -5.33
N ALA A 51 -25.48 3.83 -5.41
CA ALA A 51 -25.96 3.10 -6.59
C ALA A 51 -27.00 2.02 -6.22
N LEU A 52 -26.58 0.76 -6.05
CA LEU A 52 -27.51 -0.36 -5.82
C LEU A 52 -27.90 -0.54 -4.35
N ASN A 53 -27.20 0.10 -3.41
CA ASN A 53 -27.40 0.00 -1.96
C ASN A 53 -27.51 -1.45 -1.45
N ILE A 54 -26.63 -2.33 -1.97
CA ILE A 54 -26.57 -3.74 -1.57
C ILE A 54 -25.95 -3.87 -0.18
N VAL A 55 -24.96 -3.02 0.13
CA VAL A 55 -24.20 -3.05 1.38
C VAL A 55 -25.00 -2.43 2.51
N GLN A 56 -25.49 -3.26 3.43
CA GLN A 56 -26.14 -2.85 4.68
C GLN A 56 -25.43 -3.43 5.92
N SER A 57 -24.79 -4.60 5.78
CA SER A 57 -24.06 -5.27 6.85
C SER A 57 -22.62 -4.71 6.98
N HIS A 58 -22.50 -3.40 7.18
CA HIS A 58 -21.20 -2.72 7.27
C HIS A 58 -20.23 -3.40 8.25
N ALA A 59 -20.71 -3.81 9.43
CA ALA A 59 -19.88 -4.45 10.45
C ALA A 59 -19.23 -5.77 9.99
N HIS A 60 -19.91 -6.58 9.16
CA HIS A 60 -19.35 -7.83 8.64
C HIS A 60 -18.29 -7.58 7.58
N ILE A 61 -18.52 -6.60 6.70
CA ILE A 61 -17.56 -6.22 5.65
C ILE A 61 -16.32 -5.59 6.29
N GLU A 62 -16.52 -4.73 7.28
CA GLU A 62 -15.45 -4.10 8.05
C GLU A 62 -14.59 -5.14 8.78
N LEU A 63 -15.22 -6.15 9.43
CA LEU A 63 -14.49 -7.24 10.07
C LEU A 63 -13.61 -8.01 9.08
N LEU A 64 -14.13 -8.35 7.90
CA LEU A 64 -13.37 -9.05 6.86
C LEU A 64 -12.25 -8.17 6.28
N ALA A 65 -12.52 -6.87 6.14
CA ALA A 65 -11.52 -5.89 5.71
C ALA A 65 -10.38 -5.77 6.73
N GLU A 66 -10.69 -5.65 8.02
CA GLU A 66 -9.70 -5.59 9.12
C GLU A 66 -8.83 -6.85 9.17
N LEU A 67 -9.45 -8.03 9.03
CA LEU A 67 -8.71 -9.29 8.93
C LEU A 67 -7.78 -9.31 7.72
N GLY A 68 -8.25 -8.79 6.58
CA GLY A 68 -7.46 -8.68 5.36
C GLY A 68 -6.23 -7.79 5.53
N ILE A 69 -6.40 -6.64 6.17
CA ILE A 69 -5.30 -5.71 6.46
C ILE A 69 -4.32 -6.34 7.46
N ALA A 70 -4.81 -6.98 8.52
CA ALA A 70 -3.95 -7.63 9.50
C ALA A 70 -3.10 -8.74 8.86
N VAL A 71 -3.68 -9.57 8.01
CA VAL A 71 -2.95 -10.61 7.25
C VAL A 71 -1.99 -9.97 6.24
N LEU A 72 -2.39 -8.91 5.54
CA LEU A 72 -1.51 -8.19 4.63
C LEU A 72 -0.25 -7.68 5.35
N LEU A 73 -0.42 -6.96 6.45
CA LEU A 73 0.70 -6.37 7.19
C LEU A 73 1.54 -7.44 7.89
N PHE A 74 0.93 -8.54 8.32
CA PHE A 74 1.66 -9.72 8.76
C PHE A 74 2.59 -10.25 7.66
N LEU A 75 2.09 -10.41 6.43
CA LEU A 75 2.92 -10.87 5.30
C LEU A 75 4.00 -9.85 4.92
N VAL A 76 3.72 -8.57 5.03
CA VAL A 76 4.74 -7.51 4.86
C VAL A 76 5.81 -7.64 5.94
N GLY A 77 5.42 -7.79 7.19
CA GLY A 77 6.35 -8.00 8.31
C GLY A 77 7.24 -9.21 8.13
N LEU A 78 6.70 -10.34 7.61
CA LEU A 78 7.48 -11.53 7.27
C LEU A 78 8.56 -11.30 6.21
N LYS A 79 8.31 -10.38 5.27
CA LYS A 79 9.25 -10.05 4.18
C LYS A 79 10.28 -9.01 4.59
N LEU A 80 10.08 -8.30 5.70
CA LEU A 80 11.03 -7.31 6.21
C LEU A 80 12.31 -7.99 6.68
N ASP A 81 13.29 -8.06 5.78
CA ASP A 81 14.64 -8.51 6.10
C ASP A 81 15.58 -7.30 6.17
N LEU A 82 16.04 -6.98 7.37
CA LEU A 82 17.01 -5.91 7.59
C LEU A 82 18.33 -6.15 6.83
N LYS A 83 18.63 -7.40 6.46
CA LYS A 83 19.81 -7.71 5.63
C LYS A 83 19.60 -7.26 4.19
N LEU A 84 18.37 -7.23 3.70
CA LEU A 84 18.02 -6.77 2.35
C LEU A 84 18.40 -5.30 2.16
N ILE A 85 18.25 -4.47 3.19
CA ILE A 85 18.62 -3.04 3.17
C ILE A 85 20.12 -2.87 2.88
N ARG A 86 20.97 -3.76 3.37
CA ARG A 86 22.42 -3.71 3.11
C ARG A 86 22.78 -4.11 1.67
N THR A 87 21.95 -4.90 1.02
CA THR A 87 22.16 -5.34 -0.38
C THR A 87 21.55 -4.37 -1.39
N LEU A 88 20.63 -3.48 -0.93
CA LEU A 88 20.09 -2.42 -1.78
C LEU A 88 21.23 -1.45 -2.17
N GLY A 89 21.48 -1.32 -3.46
CA GLY A 89 22.49 -0.39 -3.95
C GLY A 89 22.16 1.07 -3.60
N PRO A 90 23.18 1.95 -3.55
CA PRO A 90 22.99 3.36 -3.23
C PRO A 90 22.01 4.06 -4.17
N VAL A 91 21.81 3.52 -5.36
CA VAL A 91 20.80 4.00 -6.34
C VAL A 91 19.39 3.79 -5.85
N ALA A 92 19.07 2.59 -5.38
CA ALA A 92 17.73 2.28 -4.89
C ALA A 92 17.38 3.13 -3.66
N LEU A 93 18.34 3.30 -2.74
CA LEU A 93 18.17 4.15 -1.56
C LEU A 93 17.97 5.63 -1.95
N ALA A 94 18.86 6.18 -2.78
CA ALA A 94 18.81 7.58 -3.16
C ALA A 94 17.54 7.89 -3.99
N THR A 95 17.17 6.99 -4.91
CA THR A 95 15.97 7.15 -5.73
C THR A 95 14.71 6.98 -4.88
N GLY A 96 14.64 5.97 -4.02
CA GLY A 96 13.48 5.72 -3.18
C GLY A 96 13.25 6.82 -2.16
N LEU A 97 14.26 7.17 -1.35
CA LEU A 97 14.14 8.24 -0.35
C LEU A 97 13.98 9.63 -1.00
N GLY A 98 14.70 9.88 -2.09
CA GLY A 98 14.58 11.13 -2.83
C GLY A 98 13.18 11.31 -3.43
N GLN A 99 12.63 10.25 -4.05
CA GLN A 99 11.28 10.29 -4.59
C GLN A 99 10.25 10.52 -3.48
N VAL A 100 10.33 9.82 -2.34
CA VAL A 100 9.44 10.06 -1.20
C VAL A 100 9.53 11.50 -0.73
N ALA A 101 10.73 12.04 -0.52
CA ALA A 101 10.93 13.40 -0.03
C ALA A 101 10.38 14.46 -1.01
N PHE A 102 10.75 14.37 -2.30
CA PHE A 102 10.32 15.36 -3.29
C PHE A 102 8.82 15.23 -3.60
N THR A 103 8.28 14.02 -3.70
CA THR A 103 6.84 13.83 -3.92
C THR A 103 6.03 14.35 -2.73
N SER A 104 6.46 14.08 -1.49
CA SER A 104 5.79 14.60 -0.31
C SER A 104 5.83 16.14 -0.26
N ALA A 105 6.98 16.75 -0.56
CA ALA A 105 7.11 18.21 -0.57
C ALA A 105 6.21 18.87 -1.62
N ILE A 106 6.24 18.38 -2.86
CA ILE A 106 5.41 18.92 -3.96
C ILE A 106 3.94 18.60 -3.72
N GLY A 107 3.62 17.37 -3.29
CA GLY A 107 2.26 16.94 -2.96
C GLY A 107 1.65 17.77 -1.84
N PHE A 108 2.43 18.14 -0.82
CA PHE A 108 2.00 19.04 0.25
C PHE A 108 1.64 20.43 -0.30
N VAL A 109 2.51 21.01 -1.14
CA VAL A 109 2.24 22.32 -1.77
C VAL A 109 0.97 22.25 -2.63
N LEU A 110 0.82 21.21 -3.45
CA LEU A 110 -0.38 21.00 -4.26
C LEU A 110 -1.64 20.85 -3.38
N GLY A 111 -1.56 20.08 -2.29
CA GLY A 111 -2.66 19.93 -1.34
C GLY A 111 -3.08 21.27 -0.73
N LYS A 112 -2.11 22.10 -0.35
CA LYS A 112 -2.37 23.46 0.14
C LYS A 112 -2.99 24.37 -0.91
N MET A 113 -2.53 24.30 -2.16
CA MET A 113 -3.11 25.06 -3.28
C MET A 113 -4.54 24.61 -3.61
N LEU A 114 -4.88 23.35 -3.38
CA LEU A 114 -6.23 22.81 -3.52
C LEU A 114 -7.14 23.11 -2.32
N GLY A 115 -6.65 23.83 -1.32
CA GLY A 115 -7.44 24.27 -0.16
C GLY A 115 -7.53 23.25 0.96
N LEU A 116 -6.73 22.16 0.94
CA LEU A 116 -6.69 21.21 2.05
C LEU A 116 -6.08 21.86 3.30
N ASP A 117 -6.61 21.52 4.47
CA ASP A 117 -5.99 21.88 5.74
C ASP A 117 -4.59 21.27 5.88
N THR A 118 -3.79 21.76 6.80
CA THR A 118 -2.38 21.38 6.88
C THR A 118 -2.17 19.91 7.20
N VAL A 119 -2.99 19.33 8.11
CA VAL A 119 -2.89 17.93 8.50
C VAL A 119 -3.28 17.04 7.32
N THR A 120 -4.42 17.30 6.71
CA THR A 120 -4.88 16.57 5.53
C THR A 120 -3.89 16.67 4.37
N ALA A 121 -3.31 17.86 4.12
CA ALA A 121 -2.30 18.04 3.08
C ALA A 121 -1.04 17.19 3.33
N VAL A 122 -0.59 17.03 4.58
CA VAL A 122 0.51 16.12 4.94
C VAL A 122 0.14 14.68 4.66
N TYR A 123 -1.04 14.23 5.10
CA TYR A 123 -1.50 12.87 4.86
C TYR A 123 -1.60 12.53 3.37
N VAL A 124 -2.24 13.41 2.60
CA VAL A 124 -2.35 13.26 1.14
C VAL A 124 -0.97 13.23 0.50
N ALA A 125 -0.09 14.18 0.85
CA ALA A 125 1.26 14.26 0.30
C ALA A 125 2.06 12.96 0.53
N VAL A 126 2.02 12.40 1.74
CA VAL A 126 2.67 11.13 2.06
C VAL A 126 2.02 9.98 1.28
N ALA A 127 0.69 9.93 1.22
CA ALA A 127 -0.02 8.89 0.48
C ALA A 127 0.31 8.87 -1.02
N LEU A 128 0.62 10.02 -1.63
CA LEU A 128 1.02 10.10 -3.05
C LEU A 128 2.41 9.52 -3.33
N THR A 129 3.21 9.21 -2.32
CA THR A 129 4.60 8.74 -2.49
C THR A 129 4.73 7.24 -2.69
N PHE A 130 3.77 6.45 -2.21
CA PHE A 130 3.87 5.00 -2.20
C PHE A 130 3.32 4.39 -3.47
N SER A 131 4.09 3.49 -4.09
CA SER A 131 3.69 2.78 -5.31
C SER A 131 3.48 1.29 -5.03
N SER A 132 2.57 0.65 -5.76
CA SER A 132 2.27 -0.77 -5.53
C SER A 132 3.37 -1.69 -6.05
N THR A 133 4.12 -2.28 -5.13
CA THR A 133 5.18 -3.26 -5.45
C THR A 133 4.59 -4.51 -6.12
N ILE A 134 3.43 -4.98 -5.68
CA ILE A 134 2.81 -6.21 -6.22
C ILE A 134 2.42 -6.01 -7.69
N ILE A 135 1.75 -4.91 -8.02
CA ILE A 135 1.32 -4.61 -9.40
C ILE A 135 2.55 -4.45 -10.30
N ILE A 136 3.55 -3.70 -9.85
CA ILE A 136 4.74 -3.41 -10.65
C ILE A 136 5.56 -4.67 -10.93
N VAL A 137 5.85 -5.46 -9.88
CA VAL A 137 6.59 -6.72 -10.06
C VAL A 137 5.86 -7.66 -11.00
N LYS A 138 4.53 -7.75 -10.91
CA LYS A 138 3.73 -8.54 -11.85
C LYS A 138 3.87 -8.04 -13.28
N LEU A 139 3.69 -6.73 -13.52
CA LEU A 139 3.79 -6.15 -14.87
C LEU A 139 5.19 -6.31 -15.47
N LEU A 140 6.24 -6.10 -14.67
CA LEU A 140 7.62 -6.32 -15.11
C LEU A 140 7.89 -7.82 -15.39
N SER A 141 7.31 -8.73 -14.60
CA SER A 141 7.41 -10.17 -14.82
C SER A 141 6.71 -10.59 -16.11
N ASP A 142 5.50 -10.10 -16.35
CA ASP A 142 4.74 -10.36 -17.58
C ASP A 142 5.50 -9.87 -18.83
N LYS A 143 6.26 -8.78 -18.72
CA LYS A 143 7.15 -8.25 -19.75
C LYS A 143 8.53 -8.90 -19.80
N ARG A 144 8.87 -9.79 -18.85
CA ARG A 144 10.21 -10.37 -18.64
C ARG A 144 11.31 -9.33 -18.42
N GLU A 145 10.97 -8.25 -17.73
CA GLU A 145 11.86 -7.10 -17.48
C GLU A 145 12.30 -6.98 -16.02
N VAL A 146 11.92 -7.90 -15.13
CA VAL A 146 12.29 -7.85 -13.69
C VAL A 146 13.81 -7.82 -13.51
N ASP A 147 14.53 -8.64 -14.28
CA ASP A 147 16.00 -8.76 -14.19
C ASP A 147 16.75 -7.70 -15.02
N SER A 148 16.04 -6.88 -15.79
CA SER A 148 16.64 -5.76 -16.52
C SER A 148 17.21 -4.71 -15.55
N LEU A 149 18.10 -3.85 -16.03
CA LEU A 149 18.70 -2.80 -15.18
C LEU A 149 17.62 -1.91 -14.57
N HIS A 150 16.68 -1.40 -15.36
CA HIS A 150 15.57 -0.58 -14.86
C HIS A 150 14.62 -1.36 -13.93
N GLY A 151 14.37 -2.65 -14.20
CA GLY A 151 13.55 -3.50 -13.36
C GLY A 151 14.17 -3.73 -11.98
N ARG A 152 15.45 -4.07 -11.91
CA ARG A 152 16.18 -4.23 -10.64
C ARG A 152 16.24 -2.94 -9.81
N ILE A 153 16.47 -1.80 -10.47
CA ILE A 153 16.47 -0.49 -9.81
C ILE A 153 15.06 -0.18 -9.30
N ALA A 154 14.03 -0.41 -10.12
CA ALA A 154 12.64 -0.20 -9.76
C ALA A 154 12.24 -1.04 -8.53
N VAL A 155 12.47 -2.34 -8.55
CA VAL A 155 12.20 -3.22 -7.40
C VAL A 155 12.97 -2.75 -6.17
N GLY A 156 14.23 -2.34 -6.33
CA GLY A 156 15.04 -1.83 -5.23
C GLY A 156 14.44 -0.60 -4.55
N PHE A 157 14.06 0.42 -5.29
CA PHE A 157 13.47 1.61 -4.66
C PHE A 157 12.03 1.41 -4.19
N LEU A 158 11.26 0.49 -4.79
CA LEU A 158 9.96 0.11 -4.27
C LEU A 158 10.07 -0.55 -2.88
N ILE A 159 11.10 -1.39 -2.66
CA ILE A 159 11.38 -1.94 -1.32
C ILE A 159 11.70 -0.82 -0.32
N VAL A 160 12.42 0.21 -0.74
CA VAL A 160 12.69 1.38 0.11
C VAL A 160 11.39 2.11 0.45
N GLN A 161 10.49 2.30 -0.53
CA GLN A 161 9.17 2.90 -0.29
C GLN A 161 8.34 2.06 0.69
N ASP A 162 8.33 0.73 0.55
CA ASP A 162 7.61 -0.18 1.47
C ASP A 162 8.13 -0.05 2.90
N LEU A 163 9.45 0.13 3.08
CA LEU A 163 10.01 0.40 4.39
C LEU A 163 9.55 1.76 4.95
N VAL A 164 9.54 2.79 4.11
CA VAL A 164 9.08 4.13 4.52
C VAL A 164 7.60 4.12 4.90
N VAL A 165 6.74 3.41 4.17
CA VAL A 165 5.31 3.32 4.50
C VAL A 165 5.09 2.61 5.83
N VAL A 166 5.85 1.56 6.10
CA VAL A 166 5.81 0.87 7.39
C VAL A 166 6.20 1.81 8.53
N LEU A 167 7.28 2.57 8.38
CA LEU A 167 7.69 3.56 9.37
C LEU A 167 6.62 4.66 9.54
N ALA A 168 6.02 5.15 8.45
CA ALA A 168 4.95 6.13 8.52
C ALA A 168 3.72 5.59 9.26
N MET A 169 3.33 4.34 9.01
CA MET A 169 2.22 3.68 9.73
C MET A 169 2.54 3.47 11.22
N MET A 170 3.79 3.13 11.56
CA MET A 170 4.22 3.03 12.97
C MET A 170 4.11 4.38 13.69
N VAL A 171 4.59 5.45 13.07
CA VAL A 171 4.50 6.82 13.64
C VAL A 171 3.04 7.22 13.80
N LEU A 172 2.21 6.97 12.79
CA LEU A 172 0.79 7.27 12.81
C LEU A 172 0.06 6.50 13.92
N SER A 173 0.37 5.22 14.07
CA SER A 173 -0.17 4.38 15.14
C SER A 173 0.22 4.90 16.53
N ALA A 174 1.46 5.33 16.70
CA ALA A 174 1.92 5.94 17.95
C ALA A 174 1.20 7.27 18.25
N MET A 175 0.90 8.09 17.25
CA MET A 175 0.11 9.32 17.41
C MET A 175 -1.34 9.03 17.81
N GLY A 176 -1.93 7.94 17.31
CA GLY A 176 -3.31 7.54 17.62
C GLY A 176 -3.55 7.18 19.09
N ILE A 177 -2.52 6.75 19.81
CA ILE A 177 -2.64 6.42 21.25
C ILE A 177 -3.00 7.67 22.06
N GLY A 178 -2.45 8.84 21.70
CA GLY A 178 -2.72 10.10 22.37
C GLY A 178 -4.16 10.59 22.22
N THR A 179 -4.88 10.21 21.18
CA THR A 179 -6.24 10.68 20.87
C THR A 179 -7.34 9.84 21.53
N GLN A 180 -7.09 8.56 21.83
CA GLN A 180 -8.07 7.67 22.46
C GLN A 180 -8.20 7.86 23.98
N SER A 181 -7.24 8.52 24.62
CA SER A 181 -7.26 8.81 26.05
C SER A 181 -8.03 10.10 26.33
N GLY A 182 -9.35 10.06 26.23
CA GLY A 182 -10.26 11.19 26.58
C GLY A 182 -10.29 11.55 28.06
N GLY A 183 -9.21 11.33 28.82
CA GLY A 183 -9.08 11.61 30.23
C GLY A 183 -8.16 12.78 30.53
N THR A 184 -8.38 13.42 31.66
CA THR A 184 -7.64 14.55 32.25
C THR A 184 -6.16 14.26 32.59
N GLN A 185 -5.53 13.31 31.93
CA GLN A 185 -4.11 12.99 32.15
C GLN A 185 -3.22 14.05 31.49
N SER A 186 -2.15 14.43 32.17
CA SER A 186 -1.17 15.35 31.63
C SER A 186 -0.52 14.76 30.36
N ALA A 187 -0.19 15.60 29.38
CA ALA A 187 0.48 15.17 28.13
C ALA A 187 1.73 14.33 28.39
N LEU A 188 2.46 14.58 29.48
CA LEU A 188 3.62 13.78 29.90
C LEU A 188 3.24 12.35 30.32
N ALA A 189 2.11 12.16 30.98
CA ALA A 189 1.64 10.81 31.37
C ALA A 189 1.18 10.01 30.14
N GLN A 190 0.56 10.67 29.14
CA GLN A 190 0.17 10.04 27.88
C GLN A 190 1.39 9.60 27.06
N VAL A 191 2.37 10.47 26.89
CA VAL A 191 3.64 10.12 26.22
C VAL A 191 4.36 8.99 26.98
N GLY A 192 4.35 9.05 28.31
CA GLY A 192 4.95 7.99 29.14
C GLY A 192 4.28 6.64 28.98
N SER A 193 2.94 6.58 28.91
CA SER A 193 2.20 5.33 28.69
C SER A 193 2.45 4.74 27.28
N VAL A 194 2.47 5.60 26.25
CA VAL A 194 2.79 5.18 24.87
C VAL A 194 4.18 4.55 24.81
N LEU A 195 5.18 5.21 25.39
CA LEU A 195 6.54 4.69 25.41
C LEU A 195 6.64 3.38 26.20
N LEU A 196 5.96 3.30 27.35
CA LEU A 196 5.94 2.08 28.17
C LEU A 196 5.31 0.89 27.43
N TYR A 197 4.11 1.07 26.88
CA TYR A 197 3.43 0.00 26.14
C TYR A 197 4.18 -0.40 24.87
N GLY A 198 4.74 0.58 24.14
CA GLY A 198 5.60 0.32 22.99
C GLY A 198 6.84 -0.48 23.37
N LEU A 199 7.48 -0.13 24.48
CA LEU A 199 8.64 -0.84 25.01
C LEU A 199 8.30 -2.27 25.45
N ILE A 200 7.17 -2.45 26.13
CA ILE A 200 6.68 -3.79 26.54
C ILE A 200 6.41 -4.65 25.29
N MET A 201 5.72 -4.12 24.30
CA MET A 201 5.42 -4.84 23.07
C MET A 201 6.67 -5.19 22.28
N LEU A 202 7.61 -4.26 22.18
CA LEU A 202 8.92 -4.49 21.55
C LEU A 202 9.72 -5.55 22.32
N ALA A 203 9.79 -5.46 23.62
CA ALA A 203 10.48 -6.45 24.47
C ALA A 203 9.85 -7.84 24.32
N PHE A 204 8.51 -7.93 24.31
CA PHE A 204 7.79 -9.19 24.07
C PHE A 204 8.17 -9.79 22.71
N VAL A 205 8.12 -8.99 21.63
CA VAL A 205 8.50 -9.44 20.28
C VAL A 205 9.95 -9.89 20.23
N LEU A 206 10.88 -9.15 20.83
CA LEU A 206 12.31 -9.51 20.85
C LEU A 206 12.57 -10.82 21.62
N VAL A 207 11.92 -11.00 22.78
CA VAL A 207 12.01 -12.24 23.56
C VAL A 207 11.41 -13.41 22.77
N PHE A 208 10.28 -13.20 22.12
CA PHE A 208 9.65 -14.21 21.28
C PHE A 208 10.56 -14.63 20.12
N ILE A 209 11.13 -13.66 19.38
CA ILE A 209 12.09 -13.93 18.28
C ILE A 209 13.26 -14.75 18.80
N ARG A 210 13.82 -14.36 19.94
CA ARG A 210 15.06 -14.94 20.47
C ARG A 210 14.89 -16.37 20.94
N TYR A 211 13.77 -16.68 21.61
CA TYR A 211 13.61 -17.94 22.35
C TYR A 211 12.51 -18.85 21.84
N LEU A 212 11.43 -18.31 21.28
CA LEU A 212 10.21 -19.04 20.99
C LEU A 212 9.91 -19.22 19.50
N ALA A 213 10.22 -18.25 18.66
CA ALA A 213 9.78 -18.26 17.26
C ALA A 213 10.20 -19.53 16.51
N THR A 214 11.50 -19.81 16.45
CA THR A 214 12.02 -20.97 15.70
C THR A 214 11.58 -22.32 16.27
N PRO A 215 11.73 -22.61 17.58
CA PRO A 215 11.31 -23.93 18.11
C PRO A 215 9.78 -24.15 18.06
N LEU A 216 8.98 -23.10 18.21
CA LEU A 216 7.53 -23.19 18.12
C LEU A 216 7.10 -23.48 16.68
N VAL A 217 7.56 -22.64 15.73
CA VAL A 217 7.17 -22.76 14.33
C VAL A 217 7.67 -24.07 13.71
N SER A 218 8.87 -24.55 14.08
CA SER A 218 9.39 -25.83 13.60
C SER A 218 8.54 -27.04 14.02
N ARG A 219 7.90 -26.98 15.18
CA ARG A 219 6.98 -28.02 15.63
C ARG A 219 5.63 -27.94 14.92
N ILE A 220 5.12 -26.71 14.74
CA ILE A 220 3.85 -26.41 14.09
C ILE A 220 3.92 -26.73 12.59
N ALA A 221 5.03 -26.46 11.95
CA ALA A 221 5.24 -26.67 10.51
C ALA A 221 5.20 -28.13 10.05
N ARG A 222 5.12 -29.07 10.98
CA ARG A 222 4.89 -30.51 10.69
C ARG A 222 3.51 -30.76 10.09
N SER A 223 2.51 -29.90 10.36
CA SER A 223 1.19 -29.89 9.73
C SER A 223 0.99 -28.55 9.02
N GLN A 224 0.68 -28.62 7.72
CA GLN A 224 0.43 -27.42 6.92
C GLN A 224 -0.82 -26.66 7.40
N GLU A 225 -1.87 -27.39 7.79
CA GLU A 225 -3.10 -26.79 8.30
C GLU A 225 -2.85 -26.05 9.61
N LEU A 226 -2.07 -26.66 10.50
CA LEU A 226 -1.71 -26.06 11.77
C LEU A 226 -0.82 -24.82 11.58
N LEU A 227 0.08 -24.83 10.59
CA LEU A 227 0.93 -23.67 10.28
C LEU A 227 0.10 -22.47 9.83
N ILE A 228 -0.89 -22.69 8.95
CA ILE A 228 -1.80 -21.63 8.47
C ILE A 228 -2.64 -21.08 9.63
N THR A 229 -3.25 -21.99 10.40
CA THR A 229 -4.09 -21.62 11.55
C THR A 229 -3.28 -20.83 12.58
N PHE A 230 -2.06 -21.27 12.87
CA PHE A 230 -1.15 -20.56 13.78
C PHE A 230 -0.80 -19.18 13.25
N ALA A 231 -0.42 -19.07 11.96
CA ALA A 231 -0.02 -17.80 11.37
C ALA A 231 -1.16 -16.76 11.41
N ILE A 232 -2.39 -17.17 11.08
CA ILE A 232 -3.56 -16.29 11.15
C ILE A 232 -3.86 -15.93 12.62
N GLY A 233 -3.88 -16.93 13.50
CA GLY A 233 -4.12 -16.72 14.92
C GLY A 233 -3.07 -15.81 15.56
N TRP A 234 -1.81 -15.94 15.20
CA TRP A 234 -0.73 -15.09 15.68
C TRP A 234 -0.86 -13.64 15.17
N ALA A 235 -1.15 -13.46 13.88
CA ALA A 235 -1.38 -12.14 13.29
C ALA A 235 -2.54 -11.41 13.96
N THR A 236 -3.68 -12.09 14.13
CA THR A 236 -4.89 -11.53 14.74
C THR A 236 -4.74 -11.33 16.25
N LEU A 237 -4.02 -12.21 16.94
CA LEU A 237 -3.73 -12.07 18.37
C LEU A 237 -2.92 -10.82 18.66
N LEU A 238 -1.82 -10.60 17.93
CA LEU A 238 -1.00 -9.40 18.14
C LEU A 238 -1.72 -8.13 17.66
N ALA A 239 -2.55 -8.21 16.61
CA ALA A 239 -3.43 -7.12 16.22
C ALA A 239 -4.41 -6.75 17.34
N ALA A 240 -5.04 -7.73 17.98
CA ALA A 240 -5.95 -7.54 19.11
C ALA A 240 -5.24 -6.97 20.34
N ILE A 241 -4.07 -7.54 20.71
CA ILE A 241 -3.26 -7.03 21.82
C ILE A 241 -2.80 -5.59 21.53
N GLY A 242 -2.34 -5.31 20.33
CA GLY A 242 -1.97 -3.96 19.91
C GLY A 242 -3.12 -2.98 20.11
N SER A 243 -4.31 -3.35 19.64
CA SER A 243 -5.52 -2.53 19.79
C SER A 243 -5.88 -2.28 21.26
N GLN A 244 -5.76 -3.28 22.14
CA GLN A 244 -6.01 -3.13 23.58
C GLN A 244 -4.99 -2.22 24.27
N LEU A 245 -3.76 -2.19 23.79
CA LEU A 245 -2.71 -1.30 24.28
C LEU A 245 -2.81 0.12 23.71
N GLY A 246 -3.82 0.41 22.86
CA GLY A 246 -4.05 1.68 22.23
C GLY A 246 -3.28 1.88 20.92
N PHE A 247 -2.58 0.87 20.43
CA PHE A 247 -1.98 0.88 19.08
C PHE A 247 -3.01 0.51 18.02
N SER A 248 -2.67 0.69 16.75
CA SER A 248 -3.53 0.20 15.68
C SER A 248 -3.42 -1.32 15.52
N LYS A 249 -4.49 -1.95 15.02
CA LYS A 249 -4.51 -3.37 14.66
C LYS A 249 -3.44 -3.71 13.62
N GLU A 250 -3.19 -2.75 12.73
CA GLU A 250 -2.20 -2.83 11.66
C GLU A 250 -0.79 -3.00 12.19
N LEU A 251 -0.42 -2.21 13.20
CA LEU A 251 0.89 -2.34 13.85
C LEU A 251 1.05 -3.72 14.50
N GLY A 252 0.01 -4.22 15.16
CA GLY A 252 0.03 -5.56 15.77
C GLY A 252 0.28 -6.65 14.73
N GLY A 253 -0.45 -6.62 13.61
CA GLY A 253 -0.26 -7.55 12.49
C GLY A 253 1.15 -7.50 11.91
N LEU A 254 1.69 -6.30 11.71
CA LEU A 254 3.05 -6.09 11.24
C LEU A 254 4.10 -6.68 12.18
N LEU A 255 3.98 -6.41 13.50
CA LEU A 255 4.90 -6.94 14.51
C LEU A 255 4.82 -8.47 14.60
N ALA A 256 3.63 -9.05 14.42
CA ALA A 256 3.48 -10.49 14.32
C ALA A 256 4.31 -11.06 13.15
N GLY A 257 4.28 -10.41 11.99
CA GLY A 257 5.09 -10.78 10.83
C GLY A 257 6.59 -10.66 11.09
N ILE A 258 7.03 -9.52 11.62
CA ILE A 258 8.44 -9.29 11.97
C ILE A 258 8.93 -10.36 12.96
N SER A 259 8.08 -10.77 13.92
CA SER A 259 8.44 -11.79 14.92
C SER A 259 8.76 -13.16 14.33
N LEU A 260 8.23 -13.47 13.15
CA LEU A 260 8.44 -14.72 12.43
C LEU A 260 9.39 -14.60 11.22
N ALA A 261 9.80 -13.38 10.87
CA ALA A 261 10.62 -13.09 9.68
C ALA A 261 11.97 -13.82 9.66
N SER A 262 12.54 -14.09 10.85
CA SER A 262 13.82 -14.81 11.01
C SER A 262 13.68 -16.34 10.96
N THR A 263 12.45 -16.85 10.91
CA THR A 263 12.20 -18.31 10.89
C THR A 263 12.42 -18.87 9.47
N PRO A 264 12.87 -20.13 9.33
CA PRO A 264 13.05 -20.76 8.01
C PRO A 264 11.73 -21.05 7.29
N PHE A 265 10.57 -20.87 7.94
CA PHE A 265 9.24 -21.17 7.41
C PHE A 265 8.52 -19.95 6.83
N ARG A 266 9.15 -18.76 6.84
CA ARG A 266 8.54 -17.52 6.36
C ARG A 266 7.99 -17.62 4.94
N GLU A 267 8.76 -18.23 4.02
CA GLU A 267 8.35 -18.38 2.62
C GLU A 267 7.14 -19.31 2.48
N ALA A 268 7.10 -20.40 3.27
CA ALA A 268 5.95 -21.31 3.29
C ALA A 268 4.69 -20.62 3.80
N ILE A 269 4.79 -19.80 4.84
CA ILE A 269 3.67 -19.01 5.37
C ILE A 269 3.20 -18.00 4.34
N VAL A 270 4.11 -17.25 3.71
CA VAL A 270 3.79 -16.26 2.66
C VAL A 270 3.06 -16.92 1.50
N ALA A 271 3.57 -18.03 0.98
CA ALA A 271 2.98 -18.74 -0.15
C ALA A 271 1.56 -19.23 0.15
N ARG A 272 1.29 -19.65 1.38
CA ARG A 272 -0.02 -20.18 1.79
C ARG A 272 -1.05 -19.10 2.06
N LEU A 273 -0.65 -18.00 2.67
CA LEU A 273 -1.56 -16.92 3.07
C LEU A 273 -1.81 -15.90 1.96
N ALA A 274 -1.04 -15.91 0.88
CA ALA A 274 -1.20 -14.92 -0.20
C ALA A 274 -2.62 -14.91 -0.77
N SER A 275 -3.19 -16.08 -1.09
CA SER A 275 -4.56 -16.17 -1.64
C SER A 275 -5.63 -15.76 -0.63
N LEU A 276 -5.45 -16.09 0.66
CA LEU A 276 -6.36 -15.66 1.71
C LEU A 276 -6.32 -14.14 1.88
N ARG A 277 -5.13 -13.55 1.90
CA ARG A 277 -4.96 -12.10 1.93
C ARG A 277 -5.71 -11.44 0.77
N ASP A 278 -5.51 -11.92 -0.47
CA ASP A 278 -6.13 -11.33 -1.66
C ASP A 278 -7.65 -11.41 -1.60
N PHE A 279 -8.20 -12.54 -1.10
CA PHE A 279 -9.63 -12.70 -0.90
C PHE A 279 -10.18 -11.76 0.20
N LEU A 280 -9.49 -11.60 1.31
CA LEU A 280 -9.93 -10.71 2.39
C LEU A 280 -9.80 -9.24 2.01
N LEU A 281 -8.76 -8.86 1.25
CA LEU A 281 -8.57 -7.49 0.77
C LEU A 281 -9.67 -7.04 -0.21
N LEU A 282 -10.35 -7.98 -0.89
CA LEU A 282 -11.56 -7.68 -1.66
C LEU A 282 -12.55 -6.86 -0.81
N PHE A 283 -12.80 -7.27 0.42
CA PHE A 283 -13.76 -6.57 1.32
C PHE A 283 -13.25 -5.20 1.74
N PHE A 284 -11.94 -5.03 1.93
CA PHE A 284 -11.34 -3.73 2.20
C PHE A 284 -11.56 -2.76 1.02
N PHE A 285 -11.29 -3.18 -0.21
CA PHE A 285 -11.49 -2.33 -1.38
C PHE A 285 -12.97 -2.06 -1.68
N ILE A 286 -13.85 -3.04 -1.42
CA ILE A 286 -15.30 -2.80 -1.46
C ILE A 286 -15.69 -1.73 -0.44
N ALA A 287 -15.23 -1.85 0.82
CA ALA A 287 -15.52 -0.87 1.86
C ALA A 287 -15.06 0.55 1.46
N LEU A 288 -13.86 0.68 0.88
CA LEU A 288 -13.39 1.95 0.34
C LEU A 288 -14.30 2.49 -0.77
N GLY A 289 -14.70 1.62 -1.70
CA GLY A 289 -15.60 2.00 -2.78
C GLY A 289 -16.97 2.47 -2.30
N THR A 290 -17.51 1.86 -1.23
CA THR A 290 -18.81 2.27 -0.66
C THR A 290 -18.77 3.65 0.00
N GLN A 291 -17.58 4.11 0.43
CA GLN A 291 -17.38 5.43 1.02
C GLN A 291 -17.26 6.54 -0.04
N LEU A 292 -17.11 6.19 -1.33
CA LEU A 292 -17.12 7.17 -2.41
C LEU A 292 -18.54 7.68 -2.63
N ASP A 293 -18.80 8.90 -2.18
CA ASP A 293 -20.06 9.58 -2.41
C ASP A 293 -20.08 10.18 -3.82
N LEU A 294 -20.88 9.54 -4.71
CA LEU A 294 -21.02 9.99 -6.09
C LEU A 294 -21.65 11.40 -6.20
N SER A 295 -22.36 11.86 -5.16
CA SER A 295 -22.93 13.21 -5.13
C SER A 295 -21.85 14.28 -4.94
N LEU A 296 -20.77 13.96 -4.25
CA LEU A 296 -19.60 14.84 -4.00
C LEU A 296 -18.55 14.78 -5.12
N LEU A 297 -18.70 13.86 -6.09
CA LEU A 297 -17.76 13.73 -7.20
C LEU A 297 -17.54 15.05 -7.94
N GLY A 298 -18.56 15.89 -8.07
CA GLY A 298 -18.44 17.19 -8.74
C GLY A 298 -17.38 18.11 -8.13
N SER A 299 -17.26 18.14 -6.80
CA SER A 299 -16.29 18.98 -6.08
C SER A 299 -14.92 18.33 -5.96
N GLN A 300 -14.83 16.99 -5.93
CA GLN A 300 -13.59 16.25 -5.73
C GLN A 300 -12.89 15.84 -7.03
N VAL A 301 -13.59 15.86 -8.18
CA VAL A 301 -13.00 15.46 -9.48
C VAL A 301 -11.82 16.35 -9.85
N PHE A 302 -11.93 17.66 -9.70
CA PHE A 302 -10.85 18.57 -10.07
C PHE A 302 -9.58 18.36 -9.20
N PRO A 303 -9.66 18.34 -7.85
CA PRO A 303 -8.53 17.97 -7.02
C PRO A 303 -7.96 16.58 -7.35
N ALA A 304 -8.82 15.57 -7.57
CA ALA A 304 -8.40 14.22 -7.90
C ALA A 304 -7.64 14.17 -9.24
N LEU A 305 -8.09 14.90 -10.25
CA LEU A 305 -7.41 14.96 -11.54
C LEU A 305 -6.03 15.63 -11.43
N ILE A 306 -5.91 16.72 -10.67
CA ILE A 306 -4.61 17.39 -10.47
C ILE A 306 -3.64 16.46 -9.75
N LEU A 307 -4.07 15.85 -8.64
CA LEU A 307 -3.22 14.93 -7.88
C LEU A 307 -2.87 13.68 -8.70
N SER A 308 -3.83 13.15 -9.47
CA SER A 308 -3.57 12.01 -10.36
C SER A 308 -2.57 12.36 -11.46
N LEU A 309 -2.69 13.54 -12.07
CA LEU A 309 -1.76 14.01 -13.09
C LEU A 309 -0.35 14.18 -12.50
N PHE A 310 -0.26 14.69 -11.27
CA PHE A 310 1.00 14.79 -10.57
C PHE A 310 1.62 13.40 -10.31
N VAL A 311 0.84 12.41 -9.88
CA VAL A 311 1.35 11.04 -9.67
C VAL A 311 1.75 10.39 -10.99
N LEU A 312 0.93 10.52 -12.04
CA LEU A 312 1.16 9.88 -13.34
C LEU A 312 2.37 10.45 -14.09
N ILE A 313 2.66 11.74 -13.93
CA ILE A 313 3.70 12.45 -14.68
C ILE A 313 4.79 12.96 -13.74
N GLY A 314 4.44 13.59 -12.63
CA GLY A 314 5.40 14.20 -11.71
C GLY A 314 6.30 13.18 -11.02
N ASN A 315 5.74 12.09 -10.49
CA ASN A 315 6.54 11.03 -9.86
C ASN A 315 7.55 10.40 -10.83
N PRO A 316 7.19 9.99 -12.07
CA PRO A 316 8.17 9.59 -13.08
C PRO A 316 9.26 10.62 -13.35
N ILE A 317 8.91 11.90 -13.46
CA ILE A 317 9.87 12.99 -13.69
C ILE A 317 10.85 13.09 -12.52
N ILE A 318 10.37 13.01 -11.27
CA ILE A 318 11.23 13.05 -10.07
C ILE A 318 12.26 11.91 -10.13
N VAL A 319 11.82 10.69 -10.43
CA VAL A 319 12.74 9.54 -10.58
C VAL A 319 13.73 9.74 -11.71
N MET A 320 13.28 10.24 -12.88
CA MET A 320 14.19 10.53 -14.00
C MET A 320 15.24 11.58 -13.66
N VAL A 321 14.86 12.64 -12.95
CA VAL A 321 15.81 13.67 -12.48
C VAL A 321 16.84 13.06 -11.54
N ILE A 322 16.42 12.29 -10.54
CA ILE A 322 17.33 11.66 -9.57
C ILE A 322 18.29 10.71 -10.30
N MET A 323 17.77 9.83 -11.16
CA MET A 323 18.58 8.85 -11.88
C MET A 323 19.50 9.52 -12.90
N GLY A 324 19.06 10.55 -13.59
CA GLY A 324 19.88 11.36 -14.49
C GLY A 324 21.03 12.03 -13.74
N LEU A 325 20.76 12.64 -12.58
CA LEU A 325 21.81 13.20 -11.70
C LEU A 325 22.80 12.15 -11.24
N MET A 326 22.36 10.89 -11.06
CA MET A 326 23.22 9.77 -10.69
C MET A 326 24.01 9.17 -11.87
N GLY A 327 23.80 9.64 -13.10
CA GLY A 327 24.55 9.23 -14.29
C GLY A 327 23.98 8.02 -15.02
N TYR A 328 22.67 7.78 -14.93
CA TYR A 328 21.95 6.80 -15.74
C TYR A 328 21.43 7.41 -17.04
N ARG A 329 21.20 6.56 -18.05
CA ARG A 329 20.63 6.98 -19.34
C ARG A 329 19.14 7.33 -19.18
N LYS A 330 18.66 8.25 -20.00
CA LYS A 330 17.25 8.68 -20.05
C LYS A 330 16.27 7.51 -20.19
N ARG A 331 16.63 6.47 -20.95
CA ARG A 331 15.79 5.29 -21.14
C ARG A 331 15.60 4.52 -19.85
N THR A 332 16.67 4.23 -19.13
CA THR A 332 16.63 3.53 -17.84
C THR A 332 15.85 4.33 -16.81
N GLY A 333 16.12 5.64 -16.72
CA GLY A 333 15.39 6.55 -15.84
C GLY A 333 13.90 6.63 -16.16
N PHE A 334 13.52 6.68 -17.44
CA PHE A 334 12.13 6.71 -17.87
C PHE A 334 11.38 5.42 -17.55
N LEU A 335 11.94 4.26 -17.92
CA LEU A 335 11.30 2.97 -17.67
C LEU A 335 11.17 2.68 -16.16
N ALA A 336 12.20 3.01 -15.37
CA ALA A 336 12.12 2.91 -13.92
C ALA A 336 11.12 3.93 -13.34
N GLY A 337 11.11 5.16 -13.85
CA GLY A 337 10.19 6.21 -13.42
C GLY A 337 8.72 5.87 -13.63
N LEU A 338 8.36 5.21 -14.72
CA LEU A 338 6.98 4.79 -14.96
C LEU A 338 6.44 3.84 -13.87
N THR A 339 7.31 3.12 -13.16
CA THR A 339 6.89 2.22 -12.09
C THR A 339 6.34 2.95 -10.84
N VAL A 340 6.60 4.25 -10.69
CA VAL A 340 6.03 5.07 -9.60
C VAL A 340 4.86 5.94 -10.05
N ALA A 341 4.32 5.73 -11.23
CA ALA A 341 3.21 6.49 -11.78
C ALA A 341 1.84 6.11 -11.19
N GLN A 342 1.79 5.52 -10.03
CA GLN A 342 0.56 5.12 -9.35
C GLN A 342 0.74 5.15 -7.84
N ILE A 343 -0.37 5.31 -7.10
CA ILE A 343 -0.34 5.11 -5.67
C ILE A 343 -0.60 3.64 -5.30
N SER A 344 -0.28 3.29 -4.07
CA SER A 344 -0.37 1.93 -3.54
C SER A 344 -1.68 1.70 -2.76
N GLU A 345 -2.04 0.44 -2.59
CA GLU A 345 -2.99 0.00 -1.57
C GLU A 345 -2.59 0.47 -0.17
N PHE A 346 -1.29 0.56 0.12
CA PHE A 346 -0.80 1.10 1.39
C PHE A 346 -1.11 2.59 1.58
N SER A 347 -1.19 3.36 0.51
CA SER A 347 -1.64 4.76 0.56
C SER A 347 -3.07 4.87 1.09
N LEU A 348 -3.94 3.96 0.64
CA LEU A 348 -5.35 3.91 1.07
C LEU A 348 -5.47 3.46 2.52
N ILE A 349 -4.69 2.46 2.93
CA ILE A 349 -4.63 1.99 4.33
C ILE A 349 -4.10 3.11 5.24
N PHE A 350 -3.05 3.81 4.83
CA PHE A 350 -2.49 4.94 5.57
C PHE A 350 -3.53 6.05 5.79
N MET A 351 -4.30 6.40 4.75
CA MET A 351 -5.39 7.37 4.85
C MET A 351 -6.53 6.87 5.73
N ALA A 352 -6.89 5.58 5.64
CA ALA A 352 -7.92 4.97 6.49
C ALA A 352 -7.52 4.97 7.96
N MET A 353 -6.25 4.71 8.28
CA MET A 353 -5.71 4.87 9.65
C MET A 353 -5.83 6.32 10.12
N GLY A 354 -5.51 7.30 9.27
CA GLY A 354 -5.67 8.71 9.58
C GLY A 354 -7.13 9.09 9.87
N LEU A 355 -8.08 8.51 9.16
CA LEU A 355 -9.51 8.67 9.41
C LEU A 355 -9.90 8.07 10.78
N THR A 356 -9.46 6.86 11.09
CA THR A 356 -9.73 6.18 12.36
C THR A 356 -9.21 6.97 13.57
N ILE A 357 -8.06 7.64 13.42
CA ILE A 357 -7.46 8.49 14.45
C ILE A 357 -8.17 9.87 14.53
N GLY A 358 -8.97 10.22 13.51
CA GLY A 358 -9.66 11.51 13.45
C GLY A 358 -8.81 12.68 12.91
N HIS A 359 -7.70 12.38 12.25
CA HIS A 359 -6.82 13.41 11.66
C HIS A 359 -7.26 13.84 10.26
N VAL A 360 -7.97 12.99 9.54
CA VAL A 360 -8.51 13.26 8.20
C VAL A 360 -9.99 12.92 8.15
N THR A 361 -10.69 13.47 7.17
CA THR A 361 -12.12 13.22 6.95
C THR A 361 -12.36 12.08 5.96
N ALA A 362 -13.58 11.54 5.93
CA ALA A 362 -14.01 10.56 4.94
C ALA A 362 -13.88 11.10 3.50
N ASP A 363 -14.14 12.40 3.31
CA ASP A 363 -13.97 13.08 2.01
C ASP A 363 -12.52 13.04 1.53
N SER A 364 -11.56 13.21 2.44
CA SER A 364 -10.13 13.14 2.12
C SER A 364 -9.70 11.72 1.76
N LEU A 365 -10.24 10.71 2.44
CA LEU A 365 -10.03 9.31 2.07
C LEU A 365 -10.65 9.01 0.70
N GLY A 366 -11.86 9.50 0.43
CA GLY A 366 -12.53 9.40 -0.85
C GLY A 366 -11.72 10.03 -1.98
N LEU A 367 -11.16 11.23 -1.75
CA LEU A 367 -10.27 11.91 -2.71
C LEU A 367 -9.06 11.04 -3.07
N VAL A 368 -8.35 10.51 -2.08
CA VAL A 368 -7.17 9.67 -2.33
C VAL A 368 -7.56 8.34 -2.96
N THR A 369 -8.73 7.78 -2.60
CA THR A 369 -9.26 6.56 -3.24
C THR A 369 -9.52 6.80 -4.73
N LEU A 370 -10.09 7.94 -5.10
CA LEU A 370 -10.31 8.32 -6.49
C LEU A 370 -8.98 8.51 -7.24
N VAL A 371 -8.00 9.15 -6.61
CA VAL A 371 -6.63 9.26 -7.15
C VAL A 371 -6.04 7.86 -7.37
N GLY A 372 -6.21 6.94 -6.42
CA GLY A 372 -5.77 5.55 -6.53
C GLY A 372 -6.39 4.86 -7.73
N LEU A 373 -7.71 4.95 -7.86
CA LEU A 373 -8.45 4.35 -8.98
C LEU A 373 -7.93 4.84 -10.33
N ILE A 374 -7.80 6.16 -10.50
CA ILE A 374 -7.31 6.78 -11.74
C ILE A 374 -5.85 6.39 -12.03
N THR A 375 -4.97 6.53 -11.04
CA THR A 375 -3.53 6.33 -11.26
C THR A 375 -3.18 4.86 -11.46
N ILE A 376 -3.80 3.94 -10.72
CA ILE A 376 -3.59 2.50 -10.91
C ILE A 376 -4.08 2.09 -12.29
N ALA A 377 -5.29 2.50 -12.69
CA ALA A 377 -5.84 2.14 -13.99
C ALA A 377 -4.98 2.64 -15.16
N MET A 378 -4.54 3.91 -15.10
CA MET A 378 -3.77 4.53 -16.17
C MET A 378 -2.32 4.04 -16.23
N SER A 379 -1.68 3.84 -15.08
CA SER A 379 -0.27 3.41 -15.02
C SER A 379 -0.04 2.03 -15.62
N VAL A 380 -1.01 1.12 -15.51
CA VAL A 380 -0.92 -0.22 -16.13
C VAL A 380 -0.73 -0.08 -17.64
N TYR A 381 -1.47 0.79 -18.29
CA TYR A 381 -1.30 1.04 -19.73
C TYR A 381 0.03 1.73 -20.03
N MET A 382 0.44 2.71 -19.21
CA MET A 382 1.73 3.41 -19.39
C MET A 382 2.90 2.43 -19.29
N ILE A 383 2.89 1.49 -18.35
CA ILE A 383 3.94 0.49 -18.16
C ILE A 383 3.89 -0.57 -19.28
N THR A 384 2.69 -1.05 -19.62
CA THR A 384 2.51 -2.05 -20.69
C THR A 384 3.06 -1.54 -22.01
N TYR A 385 2.77 -0.29 -22.36
CA TYR A 385 3.20 0.35 -23.61
C TYR A 385 4.44 1.24 -23.46
N SER A 386 5.24 1.06 -22.40
CA SER A 386 6.34 1.90 -22.00
C SER A 386 7.40 2.13 -23.10
N HIS A 387 7.75 1.10 -23.87
CA HIS A 387 8.72 1.25 -24.97
C HIS A 387 8.19 2.10 -26.12
N GLY A 388 6.91 1.93 -26.50
CA GLY A 388 6.26 2.77 -27.50
C GLY A 388 6.16 4.23 -27.04
N LEU A 389 5.84 4.43 -25.75
CA LEU A 389 5.77 5.75 -25.16
C LEU A 389 7.16 6.41 -25.11
N TYR A 390 8.19 5.65 -24.73
CA TYR A 390 9.59 6.12 -24.76
C TYR A 390 9.99 6.59 -26.15
N ASN A 391 9.76 5.80 -27.21
CA ASN A 391 10.13 6.15 -28.57
C ASN A 391 9.49 7.47 -29.05
N LYS A 392 8.27 7.76 -28.62
CA LYS A 392 7.56 9.00 -28.92
C LYS A 392 8.13 10.22 -28.16
N LEU A 393 8.57 10.00 -26.92
CA LEU A 393 9.02 11.05 -26.00
C LEU A 393 10.55 11.22 -25.99
N GLU A 394 11.31 10.34 -26.63
CA GLU A 394 12.77 10.24 -26.53
C GLU A 394 13.49 11.60 -26.73
N ARG A 395 13.03 12.43 -27.67
CA ARG A 395 13.63 13.74 -27.94
C ARG A 395 13.51 14.71 -26.76
N TRP A 396 12.35 14.65 -26.06
CA TRP A 396 12.06 15.51 -24.91
C TRP A 396 12.78 15.03 -23.64
N LEU A 397 13.05 13.73 -23.55
CA LEU A 397 13.69 13.10 -22.40
C LEU A 397 15.21 13.33 -22.34
N SER A 398 15.83 13.84 -23.40
CA SER A 398 17.27 14.14 -23.42
C SER A 398 17.70 15.16 -22.37
N VAL A 399 16.79 16.02 -21.89
CA VAL A 399 17.06 16.98 -20.81
C VAL A 399 17.41 16.28 -19.49
N PHE A 400 16.94 15.05 -19.29
CA PHE A 400 17.18 14.26 -18.07
C PHE A 400 18.45 13.41 -18.13
N GLU A 401 19.21 13.44 -19.21
CA GLU A 401 20.43 12.68 -19.37
C GLU A 401 21.66 13.59 -19.30
N ARG A 402 22.69 13.17 -18.58
CA ARG A 402 23.99 13.85 -18.58
C ARG A 402 24.75 13.56 -19.87
N ASP A 403 25.62 14.48 -20.28
CA ASP A 403 26.49 14.32 -21.46
C ASP A 403 27.31 13.02 -21.44
N LYS A 404 27.64 12.53 -20.23
CA LYS A 404 28.33 11.25 -20.02
C LYS A 404 27.57 10.42 -18.97
N PRO A 405 26.78 9.41 -19.39
CA PRO A 405 26.09 8.49 -18.48
C PRO A 405 27.05 7.44 -17.90
N PHE A 406 27.92 7.87 -16.97
CA PHE A 406 29.09 7.11 -16.48
C PHE A 406 28.76 5.80 -15.79
N ARG A 407 27.55 5.63 -15.23
CA ARG A 407 27.20 4.39 -14.53
C ARG A 407 26.83 3.27 -15.48
N GLU A 408 26.14 3.55 -16.58
CA GLU A 408 25.83 2.50 -17.57
C GLU A 408 27.04 2.16 -18.42
N ALA A 409 27.89 3.12 -18.75
CA ALA A 409 29.13 2.86 -19.43
C ALA A 409 30.08 1.94 -18.63
N ALA A 410 30.06 2.01 -17.29
CA ALA A 410 30.83 1.11 -16.44
C ALA A 410 30.25 -0.33 -16.42
N LEU A 411 28.95 -0.50 -16.62
CA LEU A 411 28.29 -1.82 -16.68
C LEU A 411 28.48 -2.50 -18.04
N GLU A 412 28.55 -1.73 -19.13
CA GLU A 412 28.82 -2.22 -20.49
C GLU A 412 30.28 -2.72 -20.64
N ASN A 413 31.20 -2.23 -19.81
CA ASN A 413 32.62 -2.57 -19.82
C ASN A 413 33.00 -3.67 -18.81
N GLN A 414 32.06 -4.29 -18.10
CA GLN A 414 32.34 -5.48 -17.28
C GLN A 414 32.24 -6.72 -18.15
N PRO A 415 33.31 -7.54 -18.23
CA PRO A 415 33.35 -8.75 -19.07
C PRO A 415 32.34 -9.79 -18.67
#